data_953eb3af34d3bbe427bcef63396cf1ef
#
_entry.id   953eb3af34d3bbe427bcef63396cf1ef
#
_cell.length_a   1.000
_cell.length_b   1.000
_cell.length_c   1.000
_cell.angle_alpha   90.00
_cell.angle_beta   90.00
_cell.angle_gamma   90.00
#
_symmetry.space_group_name_H-M   'P 1'
#
loop_
_entity.id
_entity.type
_entity.pdbx_description
1 polymer ?
#
loop_
_entity_poly.entity_id
_entity_poly.type
_entity_poly.pdbx_seq_one_letter_code
_entity_poly.pdbx_strand_id
1 'polypeptide(L)'
;MRAQILACLFLTILATFDVQTTAAAGDLVRFDSAPLIVGQIQQRQARERGETPANAPDVPVEGYLSKPDGNGPFPAVVYLHGCTGLSEKTRNRMADLMTGWGYVSLAVDSFSARGIKDSCDKVMPFRQGDALGALLYLSKLGFVDPRRIAVVGASQGGIAALQLASTHAVNLFAMPDELKFEAAVAYYPLCGFATEQLTIPTIVLIGELDDWSPAKDCERWMARRAGKGAPVRLVVYPGAYHAFDVAALRDGVRIFGHWLKYDSDAAQRSVLEMHDFLATELTK
;
A
#
# COMPACT_ATOMS: atom_id res chain seq x y z
N MET A 1 49.54 -57.24 32.82
CA MET A 1 49.59 -56.38 31.62
C MET A 1 48.17 -56.07 31.26
N ARG A 2 47.64 -54.86 31.57
CA ARG A 2 46.31 -54.39 31.20
C ARG A 2 46.53 -53.18 30.26
N ALA A 3 46.10 -53.32 29.00
CA ALA A 3 46.12 -52.26 27.99
C ALA A 3 44.91 -51.35 28.22
N GLN A 4 45.17 -50.05 28.41
CA GLN A 4 44.15 -48.99 28.43
C GLN A 4 44.00 -48.49 27.01
N ILE A 5 42.76 -48.60 26.48
CA ILE A 5 42.39 -48.00 25.18
C ILE A 5 41.83 -46.62 25.47
N LEU A 6 42.54 -45.58 25.01
CA LEU A 6 42.10 -44.18 25.02
C LEU A 6 41.15 -43.96 23.82
N ALA A 7 39.90 -43.71 24.11
CA ALA A 7 38.93 -43.29 23.05
C ALA A 7 38.98 -41.75 22.92
N CYS A 8 39.50 -41.23 21.81
CA CYS A 8 39.37 -39.82 21.46
C CYS A 8 37.98 -39.54 20.87
N LEU A 9 37.17 -38.80 21.63
CA LEU A 9 35.93 -38.21 21.11
C LEU A 9 36.27 -36.97 20.27
N PHE A 10 36.08 -37.05 18.96
CA PHE A 10 36.07 -35.86 18.09
C PHE A 10 34.69 -35.20 18.19
N LEU A 11 34.63 -34.05 18.86
CA LEU A 11 33.45 -33.18 18.86
C LEU A 11 33.47 -32.34 17.57
N THR A 12 32.67 -32.71 16.60
CA THR A 12 32.44 -31.90 15.41
C THR A 12 31.45 -30.78 15.75
N ILE A 13 31.95 -29.56 15.88
CA ILE A 13 31.13 -28.34 16.00
C ILE A 13 30.59 -28.04 14.61
N LEU A 14 29.33 -28.34 14.35
CA LEU A 14 28.57 -27.82 13.21
C LEU A 14 28.28 -26.34 13.46
N ALA A 15 29.09 -25.46 12.88
CA ALA A 15 28.78 -24.04 12.81
C ALA A 15 27.61 -23.87 11.81
N THR A 16 26.42 -23.64 12.34
CA THR A 16 25.30 -23.15 11.54
C THR A 16 25.59 -21.70 11.15
N PHE A 17 25.96 -21.48 9.91
CA PHE A 17 25.98 -20.14 9.35
C PHE A 17 24.53 -19.71 9.15
N ASP A 18 24.01 -18.86 10.05
CA ASP A 18 22.84 -18.06 9.78
C ASP A 18 23.17 -17.10 8.64
N VAL A 19 22.81 -17.48 7.43
CA VAL A 19 22.77 -16.55 6.31
C VAL A 19 21.64 -15.57 6.59
N GLN A 20 21.95 -14.46 7.25
CA GLN A 20 21.09 -13.29 7.26
C GLN A 20 21.06 -12.78 5.82
N THR A 21 20.05 -13.21 5.05
CA THR A 21 19.70 -12.57 3.80
C THR A 21 19.23 -11.16 4.13
N THR A 22 20.11 -10.18 4.02
CA THR A 22 19.69 -8.78 3.94
C THR A 22 18.80 -8.70 2.71
N ALA A 23 17.49 -8.45 2.91
CA ALA A 23 16.59 -8.20 1.80
C ALA A 23 17.20 -7.10 0.95
N ALA A 24 17.40 -7.39 -0.34
CA ALA A 24 17.89 -6.40 -1.28
C ALA A 24 16.87 -5.26 -1.32
N ALA A 25 17.34 -4.03 -1.11
CA ALA A 25 16.51 -2.86 -1.38
C ALA A 25 15.90 -3.04 -2.78
N GLY A 26 14.58 -2.93 -2.90
CA GLY A 26 13.90 -3.17 -4.18
C GLY A 26 14.50 -2.33 -5.30
N ASP A 27 14.45 -2.83 -6.52
CA ASP A 27 14.94 -2.14 -7.71
C ASP A 27 14.18 -0.84 -7.92
N LEU A 28 14.89 0.27 -8.11
CA LEU A 28 14.28 1.53 -8.51
C LEU A 28 13.71 1.40 -9.92
N VAL A 29 12.41 1.58 -10.04
CA VAL A 29 11.70 1.60 -11.32
C VAL A 29 11.04 2.95 -11.55
N ARG A 30 10.79 3.29 -12.83
CA ARG A 30 10.08 4.50 -13.25
C ARG A 30 8.91 4.12 -14.14
N PHE A 31 7.80 4.78 -13.90
CA PHE A 31 6.57 4.64 -14.68
C PHE A 31 5.80 5.96 -14.64
N ASP A 32 4.78 6.09 -15.45
CA ASP A 32 3.97 7.28 -15.47
C ASP A 32 2.71 7.11 -14.62
N SER A 33 2.28 8.19 -13.99
CA SER A 33 0.95 8.30 -13.39
C SER A 33 -0.12 8.02 -14.46
N ALA A 34 -1.21 7.32 -14.11
CA ALA A 34 -2.31 7.15 -15.05
C ALA A 34 -2.87 8.53 -15.46
N PRO A 35 -3.08 8.79 -16.74
CA PRO A 35 -3.51 10.09 -17.21
C PRO A 35 -4.97 10.36 -16.82
N LEU A 36 -5.24 11.58 -16.34
CA LEU A 36 -6.60 12.04 -16.08
C LEU A 36 -7.37 12.20 -17.40
N ILE A 37 -8.61 11.73 -17.41
CA ILE A 37 -9.53 11.97 -18.52
C ILE A 37 -9.91 13.44 -18.54
N VAL A 38 -9.77 14.07 -19.70
CA VAL A 38 -10.14 15.48 -19.90
C VAL A 38 -11.65 15.64 -19.75
N GLY A 39 -12.07 16.46 -18.80
CA GLY A 39 -13.49 16.74 -18.53
C GLY A 39 -14.17 17.44 -19.72
N GLN A 40 -15.49 17.31 -19.82
CA GLN A 40 -16.30 17.85 -20.95
C GLN A 40 -16.10 19.36 -21.18
N ILE A 41 -15.93 20.14 -20.11
CA ILE A 41 -15.68 21.60 -20.23
C ILE A 41 -14.35 21.85 -20.91
N GLN A 42 -13.28 21.19 -20.52
CA GLN A 42 -11.96 21.31 -21.11
C GLN A 42 -11.96 20.81 -22.56
N GLN A 43 -12.66 19.71 -22.84
CA GLN A 43 -12.85 19.20 -24.19
C GLN A 43 -13.53 20.25 -25.10
N ARG A 44 -14.57 20.93 -24.61
CA ARG A 44 -15.26 21.98 -25.36
C ARG A 44 -14.34 23.16 -25.60
N GLN A 45 -13.63 23.63 -24.58
CA GLN A 45 -12.67 24.73 -24.70
C GLN A 45 -11.53 24.44 -25.70
N ALA A 46 -11.01 23.20 -25.68
CA ALA A 46 -10.00 22.80 -26.66
C ALA A 46 -10.56 22.84 -28.09
N ARG A 47 -11.77 22.30 -28.33
CA ARG A 47 -12.43 22.35 -29.63
C ARG A 47 -12.69 23.79 -30.10
N GLU A 48 -13.11 24.68 -29.21
CA GLU A 48 -13.34 26.10 -29.51
C GLU A 48 -12.03 26.81 -29.93
N ARG A 49 -10.86 26.35 -29.47
CA ARG A 49 -9.54 26.83 -29.90
C ARG A 49 -8.95 26.10 -31.11
N GLY A 50 -9.69 25.14 -31.69
CA GLY A 50 -9.19 24.28 -32.78
C GLY A 50 -8.12 23.27 -32.34
N GLU A 51 -8.03 22.97 -31.04
CA GLU A 51 -7.09 22.02 -30.47
C GLU A 51 -7.75 20.64 -30.31
N THR A 52 -6.95 19.59 -30.47
CA THR A 52 -7.40 18.22 -30.11
C THR A 52 -7.36 18.07 -28.59
N PRO A 53 -8.48 17.73 -27.93
CA PRO A 53 -8.46 17.44 -26.50
C PRO A 53 -7.49 16.27 -26.21
N ALA A 54 -6.49 16.50 -25.42
CA ALA A 54 -5.56 15.47 -24.96
C ALA A 54 -5.73 15.27 -23.47
N ASN A 55 -5.55 14.03 -22.99
CA ASN A 55 -5.45 13.76 -21.56
C ASN A 55 -4.32 14.59 -20.95
N ALA A 56 -4.39 14.81 -19.64
CA ALA A 56 -3.30 15.48 -18.96
C ALA A 56 -1.98 14.71 -19.22
N PRO A 57 -0.84 15.42 -19.37
CA PRO A 57 0.42 14.77 -19.66
C PRO A 57 0.77 13.78 -18.54
N ASP A 58 1.43 12.71 -18.93
CA ASP A 58 1.96 11.72 -18.00
C ASP A 58 2.94 12.39 -17.04
N VAL A 59 2.85 12.02 -15.76
CA VAL A 59 3.73 12.54 -14.73
C VAL A 59 4.61 11.39 -14.26
N PRO A 60 5.95 11.50 -14.37
CA PRO A 60 6.85 10.44 -13.96
C PRO A 60 6.76 10.19 -12.47
N VAL A 61 6.72 8.92 -12.11
CA VAL A 61 6.67 8.40 -10.74
C VAL A 61 7.82 7.42 -10.54
N GLU A 62 8.41 7.45 -9.38
CA GLU A 62 9.39 6.45 -8.96
C GLU A 62 8.73 5.40 -8.07
N GLY A 63 9.29 4.20 -8.06
CA GLY A 63 8.87 3.14 -7.17
C GLY A 63 9.98 2.13 -6.95
N TYR A 64 9.83 1.31 -5.93
CA TYR A 64 10.80 0.29 -5.56
C TYR A 64 10.13 -1.08 -5.69
N LEU A 65 10.60 -1.85 -6.66
CA LEU A 65 10.06 -3.15 -7.03
C LEU A 65 10.87 -4.26 -6.36
N SER A 66 10.19 -5.13 -5.64
CA SER A 66 10.78 -6.34 -5.06
C SER A 66 9.95 -7.56 -5.49
N LYS A 67 10.62 -8.67 -5.76
CA LYS A 67 10.02 -9.88 -6.30
C LYS A 67 10.36 -11.08 -5.41
N PRO A 68 9.43 -12.01 -5.15
CA PRO A 68 9.75 -13.29 -4.54
C PRO A 68 10.68 -14.12 -5.42
N ASP A 69 11.35 -15.12 -4.85
CA ASP A 69 12.10 -16.12 -5.61
C ASP A 69 11.16 -16.92 -6.54
N GLY A 70 11.68 -17.34 -7.68
CA GLY A 70 10.93 -18.13 -8.66
C GLY A 70 10.49 -17.32 -9.89
N ASN A 71 9.68 -17.96 -10.73
CA ASN A 71 9.33 -17.44 -12.06
C ASN A 71 7.95 -16.76 -12.13
N GLY A 72 7.05 -17.01 -11.15
CA GLY A 72 5.68 -16.50 -11.20
C GLY A 72 4.75 -17.28 -12.16
N PRO A 73 3.62 -16.69 -12.60
CA PRO A 73 3.17 -15.33 -12.26
C PRO A 73 2.72 -15.20 -10.80
N PHE A 74 3.22 -14.17 -10.13
CA PHE A 74 2.93 -13.88 -8.74
C PHE A 74 1.76 -12.90 -8.60
N PRO A 75 0.99 -12.95 -7.50
CA PRO A 75 0.16 -11.81 -7.10
C PRO A 75 1.07 -10.64 -6.73
N ALA A 76 0.52 -9.42 -6.74
CA ALA A 76 1.29 -8.22 -6.47
C ALA A 76 0.56 -7.24 -5.54
N VAL A 77 1.33 -6.40 -4.87
CA VAL A 77 0.83 -5.35 -4.00
C VAL A 77 1.49 -4.01 -4.35
N VAL A 78 0.66 -3.02 -4.63
CA VAL A 78 1.05 -1.61 -4.75
C VAL A 78 0.93 -0.97 -3.38
N TYR A 79 2.04 -0.45 -2.84
CA TYR A 79 2.04 0.24 -1.55
C TYR A 79 2.12 1.76 -1.72
N LEU A 80 1.26 2.49 -1.00
CA LEU A 80 1.14 3.95 -1.00
C LEU A 80 1.48 4.51 0.37
N HIS A 81 2.55 5.31 0.45
CA HIS A 81 3.04 5.92 1.70
C HIS A 81 2.13 7.03 2.25
N GLY A 82 2.31 7.41 3.50
CA GLY A 82 1.65 8.55 4.16
C GLY A 82 2.15 9.92 3.66
N CYS A 83 1.73 10.97 4.34
CA CYS A 83 2.04 12.36 3.97
C CYS A 83 3.52 12.75 4.14
N THR A 84 4.30 11.99 4.89
CA THR A 84 5.74 12.24 5.14
C THR A 84 6.65 11.65 4.05
N GLY A 85 6.08 11.07 2.99
CA GLY A 85 6.86 10.42 1.92
C GLY A 85 7.21 8.96 2.21
N LEU A 86 7.92 8.33 1.29
CA LEU A 86 8.37 6.94 1.38
C LEU A 86 9.74 6.86 2.03
N SER A 87 9.80 6.48 3.31
CA SER A 87 11.10 6.23 3.96
C SER A 87 11.71 4.90 3.52
N GLU A 88 13.03 4.82 3.52
CA GLU A 88 13.76 3.58 3.23
C GLU A 88 13.30 2.43 4.14
N LYS A 89 13.13 2.71 5.44
CA LYS A 89 12.67 1.72 6.42
C LYS A 89 11.27 1.17 6.08
N THR A 90 10.35 2.04 5.69
CA THR A 90 8.99 1.63 5.28
C THR A 90 9.05 0.80 4.00
N ARG A 91 9.81 1.25 3.00
CA ARG A 91 10.01 0.55 1.74
C ARG A 91 10.54 -0.86 1.96
N ASN A 92 11.63 -1.00 2.73
CA ASN A 92 12.24 -2.29 2.99
C ASN A 92 11.30 -3.22 3.78
N ARG A 93 10.62 -2.70 4.82
CA ARG A 93 9.61 -3.47 5.56
C ARG A 93 8.49 -4.00 4.65
N MET A 94 7.98 -3.17 3.74
CA MET A 94 6.93 -3.61 2.82
C MET A 94 7.45 -4.64 1.82
N ALA A 95 8.68 -4.48 1.31
CA ALA A 95 9.33 -5.45 0.46
C ALA A 95 9.46 -6.82 1.17
N ASP A 96 9.99 -6.84 2.40
CA ASP A 96 10.19 -8.05 3.20
C ASP A 96 8.87 -8.78 3.48
N LEU A 97 7.84 -8.05 3.91
CA LEU A 97 6.52 -8.62 4.19
C LEU A 97 5.91 -9.24 2.93
N MET A 98 5.85 -8.47 1.84
CA MET A 98 5.17 -8.91 0.61
C MET A 98 5.91 -10.06 -0.06
N THR A 99 7.24 -9.98 -0.20
CA THR A 99 8.01 -11.06 -0.81
C THR A 99 8.02 -12.32 0.05
N GLY A 100 8.08 -12.16 1.39
CA GLY A 100 7.94 -13.26 2.34
C GLY A 100 6.59 -13.98 2.27
N TRP A 101 5.53 -13.31 1.82
CA TRP A 101 4.21 -13.89 1.58
C TRP A 101 4.01 -14.37 0.13
N GLY A 102 5.02 -14.26 -0.73
CA GLY A 102 4.96 -14.67 -2.12
C GLY A 102 4.34 -13.64 -3.07
N TYR A 103 4.28 -12.37 -2.68
CA TYR A 103 3.78 -11.28 -3.52
C TYR A 103 4.91 -10.41 -4.08
N VAL A 104 4.76 -9.95 -5.31
CA VAL A 104 5.55 -8.82 -5.82
C VAL A 104 5.14 -7.57 -5.06
N SER A 105 6.12 -6.78 -4.58
CA SER A 105 5.91 -5.51 -3.91
C SER A 105 6.34 -4.36 -4.81
N LEU A 106 5.48 -3.38 -5.03
CA LEU A 106 5.83 -2.10 -5.65
C LEU A 106 5.49 -0.97 -4.68
N ALA A 107 6.50 -0.48 -3.97
CA ALA A 107 6.36 0.69 -3.11
C ALA A 107 6.49 1.97 -3.93
N VAL A 108 5.40 2.69 -4.11
CA VAL A 108 5.31 3.90 -4.94
C VAL A 108 5.84 5.10 -4.18
N ASP A 109 6.79 5.82 -4.76
CA ASP A 109 7.26 7.12 -4.29
C ASP A 109 6.60 8.24 -5.10
N SER A 110 5.49 8.74 -4.60
CA SER A 110 4.75 9.82 -5.24
C SER A 110 5.44 11.18 -5.14
N PHE A 111 6.54 11.30 -4.39
CA PHE A 111 7.12 12.59 -4.01
C PHE A 111 8.46 12.89 -4.66
N SER A 112 9.39 11.93 -4.66
CA SER A 112 10.79 12.18 -5.06
C SER A 112 10.92 12.75 -6.46
N ALA A 113 10.28 12.14 -7.46
CA ALA A 113 10.31 12.64 -8.84
C ALA A 113 9.69 14.04 -9.03
N ARG A 114 8.88 14.48 -8.05
CA ARG A 114 8.22 15.80 -8.04
C ARG A 114 8.91 16.83 -7.15
N GLY A 115 10.01 16.45 -6.48
CA GLY A 115 10.72 17.32 -5.53
C GLY A 115 9.90 17.67 -4.28
N ILE A 116 8.92 16.84 -3.92
CA ILE A 116 8.06 17.01 -2.73
C ILE A 116 8.74 16.34 -1.56
N LYS A 117 8.86 17.03 -0.43
CA LYS A 117 9.43 16.46 0.80
C LYS A 117 8.37 15.87 1.70
N ASP A 118 7.26 16.59 1.86
CA ASP A 118 6.09 16.17 2.63
C ASP A 118 4.83 16.90 2.12
N SER A 119 3.67 16.43 2.57
CA SER A 119 2.38 17.00 2.20
C SER A 119 1.36 16.92 3.34
N CYS A 120 1.83 16.90 4.60
CA CYS A 120 0.94 16.71 5.75
C CYS A 120 0.00 17.90 5.99
N ASP A 121 0.34 19.07 5.48
CA ASP A 121 -0.47 20.30 5.50
C ASP A 121 -1.31 20.53 4.23
N LYS A 122 -1.24 19.58 3.26
CA LYS A 122 -1.84 19.74 1.92
C LYS A 122 -2.62 18.50 1.52
N VAL A 123 -3.70 18.70 0.79
CA VAL A 123 -4.32 17.62 0.02
C VAL A 123 -3.49 17.39 -1.22
N MET A 124 -2.88 16.19 -1.33
CA MET A 124 -2.16 15.81 -2.55
C MET A 124 -3.15 15.32 -3.59
N PRO A 125 -3.35 16.10 -4.67
CA PRO A 125 -4.15 15.62 -5.79
C PRO A 125 -3.42 14.46 -6.48
N PHE A 126 -4.20 13.49 -6.98
CA PHE A 126 -3.77 12.49 -7.96
C PHE A 126 -2.90 11.33 -7.49
N ARG A 127 -2.80 11.07 -6.20
CA ARG A 127 -2.15 9.84 -5.71
C ARG A 127 -2.81 8.57 -6.24
N GLN A 128 -4.09 8.65 -6.59
CA GLN A 128 -4.80 7.59 -7.30
C GLN A 128 -4.20 7.33 -8.68
N GLY A 129 -3.84 8.39 -9.41
CA GLY A 129 -3.15 8.26 -10.71
C GLY A 129 -1.82 7.54 -10.60
N ASP A 130 -1.03 7.82 -9.55
CA ASP A 130 0.24 7.12 -9.29
C ASP A 130 0.02 5.63 -9.03
N ALA A 131 -0.98 5.28 -8.23
CA ALA A 131 -1.33 3.89 -7.95
C ALA A 131 -1.84 3.16 -9.20
N LEU A 132 -2.65 3.82 -10.02
CA LEU A 132 -3.15 3.27 -11.29
C LEU A 132 -2.02 3.14 -12.33
N GLY A 133 -1.08 4.07 -12.35
CA GLY A 133 0.16 3.95 -13.14
C GLY A 133 1.01 2.76 -12.71
N ALA A 134 1.14 2.53 -11.40
CA ALA A 134 1.81 1.36 -10.84
C ALA A 134 1.09 0.05 -11.22
N LEU A 135 -0.24 0.03 -11.21
CA LEU A 135 -1.06 -1.08 -11.67
C LEU A 135 -0.80 -1.38 -13.16
N LEU A 136 -0.82 -0.34 -14.01
CA LEU A 136 -0.47 -0.45 -15.42
C LEU A 136 0.97 -0.96 -15.66
N TYR A 137 1.90 -0.52 -14.84
CA TYR A 137 3.30 -0.97 -14.91
C TYR A 137 3.41 -2.46 -14.55
N LEU A 138 2.85 -2.86 -13.41
CA LEU A 138 2.88 -4.25 -12.93
C LEU A 138 2.19 -5.21 -13.90
N SER A 139 1.09 -4.81 -14.51
CA SER A 139 0.33 -5.66 -15.44
C SER A 139 1.11 -6.05 -16.71
N LYS A 140 2.18 -5.33 -17.03
CA LYS A 140 3.06 -5.60 -18.19
C LYS A 140 4.23 -6.53 -17.86
N LEU A 141 4.45 -6.85 -16.57
CA LEU A 141 5.56 -7.69 -16.14
C LEU A 141 5.16 -9.17 -16.25
N GLY A 142 5.87 -9.94 -17.05
CA GLY A 142 5.53 -11.33 -17.32
C GLY A 142 5.53 -12.27 -16.10
N PHE A 143 6.12 -11.83 -14.99
CA PHE A 143 6.11 -12.57 -13.72
C PHE A 143 5.01 -12.11 -12.73
N VAL A 144 4.12 -11.18 -13.13
CA VAL A 144 2.96 -10.72 -12.33
C VAL A 144 1.66 -11.23 -12.96
N ASP A 145 0.74 -11.73 -12.14
CA ASP A 145 -0.63 -11.98 -12.60
C ASP A 145 -1.46 -10.68 -12.48
N PRO A 146 -1.86 -10.07 -13.60
CA PRO A 146 -2.57 -8.79 -13.59
C PRO A 146 -3.97 -8.86 -12.96
N ARG A 147 -4.51 -10.07 -12.76
CA ARG A 147 -5.81 -10.30 -12.09
C ARG A 147 -5.69 -10.48 -10.59
N ARG A 148 -4.47 -10.39 -10.03
CA ARG A 148 -4.19 -10.60 -8.61
C ARG A 148 -3.31 -9.48 -8.06
N ILE A 149 -3.75 -8.21 -8.26
CA ILE A 149 -3.03 -7.04 -7.78
C ILE A 149 -3.90 -6.30 -6.76
N ALA A 150 -3.36 -6.08 -5.57
CA ALA A 150 -4.01 -5.30 -4.51
C ALA A 150 -3.32 -3.95 -4.29
N VAL A 151 -4.04 -3.02 -3.67
CA VAL A 151 -3.49 -1.75 -3.19
C VAL A 151 -3.50 -1.71 -1.66
N VAL A 152 -2.38 -1.32 -1.07
CA VAL A 152 -2.19 -1.10 0.37
C VAL A 152 -1.73 0.33 0.58
N GLY A 153 -2.33 1.05 1.50
CA GLY A 153 -1.91 2.42 1.78
C GLY A 153 -2.02 2.81 3.24
N ALA A 154 -1.19 3.77 3.66
CA ALA A 154 -1.16 4.29 5.03
C ALA A 154 -1.46 5.79 5.06
N SER A 155 -2.33 6.25 5.96
CA SER A 155 -2.71 7.68 6.13
C SER A 155 -3.21 8.26 4.80
N GLN A 156 -2.56 9.26 4.22
CA GLN A 156 -2.91 9.76 2.88
C GLN A 156 -2.89 8.67 1.80
N GLY A 157 -1.95 7.70 1.88
CA GLY A 157 -1.96 6.52 1.02
C GLY A 157 -3.17 5.63 1.29
N GLY A 158 -3.59 5.51 2.55
CA GLY A 158 -4.80 4.80 2.96
C GLY A 158 -6.08 5.46 2.43
N ILE A 159 -6.12 6.79 2.39
CA ILE A 159 -7.20 7.54 1.74
C ILE A 159 -7.25 7.20 0.24
N ALA A 160 -6.10 7.22 -0.43
CA ALA A 160 -6.04 6.88 -1.85
C ALA A 160 -6.46 5.43 -2.12
N ALA A 161 -6.01 4.46 -1.30
CA ALA A 161 -6.41 3.05 -1.40
C ALA A 161 -7.92 2.89 -1.22
N LEU A 162 -8.52 3.57 -0.24
CA LEU A 162 -9.97 3.54 0.00
C LEU A 162 -10.76 4.16 -1.15
N GLN A 163 -10.27 5.23 -1.77
CA GLN A 163 -10.90 5.86 -2.92
C GLN A 163 -10.81 4.97 -4.17
N LEU A 164 -9.67 4.31 -4.39
CA LEU A 164 -9.46 3.37 -5.50
C LEU A 164 -10.34 2.11 -5.40
N ALA A 165 -10.89 1.84 -4.22
CA ALA A 165 -11.87 0.77 -4.06
C ALA A 165 -13.24 1.08 -4.69
N SER A 166 -13.43 2.26 -5.29
CA SER A 166 -14.65 2.65 -6.00
C SER A 166 -14.39 2.99 -7.46
N THR A 167 -15.33 2.63 -8.34
CA THR A 167 -15.28 2.99 -9.76
C THR A 167 -15.30 4.50 -9.99
N HIS A 168 -15.90 5.27 -9.08
CA HIS A 168 -15.98 6.73 -9.21
C HIS A 168 -14.58 7.37 -9.30
N ALA A 169 -13.65 6.94 -8.45
CA ALA A 169 -12.28 7.46 -8.48
C ALA A 169 -11.48 6.93 -9.69
N VAL A 170 -11.65 5.65 -10.04
CA VAL A 170 -10.95 5.01 -11.16
C VAL A 170 -11.39 5.62 -12.50
N ASN A 171 -12.69 5.89 -12.68
CA ASN A 171 -13.25 6.45 -13.90
C ASN A 171 -12.80 7.91 -14.21
N LEU A 172 -12.05 8.53 -13.32
CA LEU A 172 -11.38 9.81 -13.60
C LEU A 172 -10.10 9.64 -14.43
N PHE A 173 -9.61 8.42 -14.59
CA PHE A 173 -8.35 8.09 -15.26
C PHE A 173 -8.58 7.23 -16.51
N ALA A 174 -7.72 7.38 -17.50
CA ALA A 174 -7.74 6.56 -18.72
C ALA A 174 -7.12 5.20 -18.43
N MET A 175 -7.94 4.24 -17.97
CA MET A 175 -7.54 2.88 -17.65
C MET A 175 -8.15 1.89 -18.64
N PRO A 176 -7.48 0.76 -18.94
CA PRO A 176 -8.13 -0.37 -19.62
C PRO A 176 -9.29 -0.92 -18.76
N ASP A 177 -10.43 -1.21 -19.39
CA ASP A 177 -11.67 -1.61 -18.70
C ASP A 177 -11.51 -2.82 -17.78
N GLU A 178 -10.67 -3.79 -18.20
CA GLU A 178 -10.47 -5.04 -17.47
C GLU A 178 -9.40 -4.94 -16.37
N LEU A 179 -8.65 -3.84 -16.30
CA LEU A 179 -7.55 -3.70 -15.36
C LEU A 179 -7.96 -2.90 -14.13
N LYS A 180 -7.99 -3.56 -12.98
CA LYS A 180 -8.38 -2.98 -11.69
C LYS A 180 -7.59 -3.62 -10.55
N PHE A 181 -7.61 -2.99 -9.39
CA PHE A 181 -7.23 -3.67 -8.16
C PHE A 181 -8.28 -4.68 -7.75
N GLU A 182 -7.85 -5.82 -7.21
CA GLU A 182 -8.77 -6.87 -6.73
C GLU A 182 -9.12 -6.71 -5.24
N ALA A 183 -8.28 -6.03 -4.47
CA ALA A 183 -8.51 -5.75 -3.04
C ALA A 183 -7.83 -4.45 -2.61
N ALA A 184 -8.34 -3.83 -1.53
CA ALA A 184 -7.76 -2.64 -0.94
C ALA A 184 -7.55 -2.80 0.58
N VAL A 185 -6.38 -2.39 1.07
CA VAL A 185 -6.05 -2.30 2.50
C VAL A 185 -5.75 -0.85 2.84
N ALA A 186 -6.52 -0.27 3.75
CA ALA A 186 -6.39 1.12 4.15
C ALA A 186 -6.05 1.23 5.64
N TYR A 187 -4.81 1.60 5.94
CA TYR A 187 -4.37 1.91 7.29
C TYR A 187 -4.73 3.35 7.64
N TYR A 188 -5.46 3.53 8.70
CA TYR A 188 -5.90 4.81 9.30
C TYR A 188 -6.26 5.88 8.27
N PRO A 189 -7.22 5.59 7.34
CA PRO A 189 -7.67 6.55 6.34
C PRO A 189 -8.67 7.56 6.92
N LEU A 190 -8.83 8.70 6.26
CA LEU A 190 -9.97 9.59 6.51
C LEU A 190 -11.24 9.01 5.86
N CYS A 191 -12.07 8.31 6.63
CA CYS A 191 -13.30 7.67 6.12
C CYS A 191 -14.44 8.67 5.84
N GLY A 192 -14.37 9.89 6.35
CA GLY A 192 -15.43 10.88 6.21
C GLY A 192 -15.76 11.25 4.76
N PHE A 193 -14.77 11.11 3.86
CA PHE A 193 -14.89 11.40 2.42
C PHE A 193 -15.04 10.14 1.56
N ALA A 194 -15.12 8.95 2.17
CA ALA A 194 -15.25 7.71 1.42
C ALA A 194 -16.68 7.56 0.85
N THR A 195 -16.75 7.08 -0.39
CA THR A 195 -18.05 6.69 -0.98
C THR A 195 -18.63 5.48 -0.27
N GLU A 196 -19.96 5.38 -0.22
CA GLU A 196 -20.63 4.23 0.39
C GLU A 196 -20.55 2.97 -0.49
N GLN A 197 -20.39 3.14 -1.80
CA GLN A 197 -20.44 2.05 -2.77
C GLN A 197 -19.05 1.73 -3.30
N LEU A 198 -18.41 0.76 -2.65
CA LEU A 198 -17.15 0.20 -3.11
C LEU A 198 -17.38 -0.95 -4.09
N THR A 199 -16.45 -1.20 -4.97
CA THR A 199 -16.51 -2.22 -6.03
C THR A 199 -15.56 -3.39 -5.83
N ILE A 200 -14.59 -3.24 -4.92
CA ILE A 200 -13.66 -4.31 -4.53
C ILE A 200 -13.66 -4.53 -3.02
N PRO A 201 -13.39 -5.75 -2.55
CA PRO A 201 -13.22 -6.05 -1.13
C PRO A 201 -12.19 -5.13 -0.48
N THR A 202 -12.52 -4.63 0.71
CA THR A 202 -11.67 -3.64 1.39
C THR A 202 -11.57 -3.94 2.88
N ILE A 203 -10.37 -3.78 3.46
CA ILE A 203 -10.18 -3.76 4.91
C ILE A 203 -9.65 -2.40 5.34
N VAL A 204 -10.25 -1.85 6.40
CA VAL A 204 -9.81 -0.62 7.07
C VAL A 204 -9.28 -0.97 8.45
N LEU A 205 -8.04 -0.56 8.74
CA LEU A 205 -7.30 -0.83 9.97
C LEU A 205 -7.01 0.51 10.65
N ILE A 206 -7.58 0.78 11.83
CA ILE A 206 -7.53 2.11 12.45
C ILE A 206 -7.40 2.03 13.96
N GLY A 207 -6.70 2.99 14.56
CA GLY A 207 -6.59 3.12 16.01
C GLY A 207 -7.84 3.77 16.62
N GLU A 208 -8.29 3.31 17.79
CA GLU A 208 -9.43 3.88 18.53
C GLU A 208 -9.16 5.35 18.92
N LEU A 209 -7.93 5.64 19.31
CA LEU A 209 -7.50 6.98 19.79
C LEU A 209 -6.87 7.83 18.67
N ASP A 210 -7.07 7.44 17.41
CA ASP A 210 -6.63 8.26 16.27
C ASP A 210 -7.44 9.55 16.22
N ASP A 211 -6.78 10.68 16.51
CA ASP A 211 -7.38 12.01 16.52
C ASP A 211 -7.14 12.78 15.21
N TRP A 212 -6.33 12.22 14.29
CA TRP A 212 -6.12 12.75 12.93
C TRP A 212 -7.13 12.17 11.93
N SER A 213 -7.36 10.86 12.01
CA SER A 213 -8.36 10.14 11.23
C SER A 213 -9.30 9.41 12.20
N PRO A 214 -10.30 10.08 12.78
CA PRO A 214 -11.08 9.49 13.86
C PRO A 214 -11.79 8.19 13.49
N ALA A 215 -11.60 7.12 14.26
CA ALA A 215 -12.22 5.82 14.05
C ALA A 215 -13.76 5.91 13.96
N LYS A 216 -14.36 6.83 14.72
CA LYS A 216 -15.81 7.12 14.68
C LYS A 216 -16.30 7.55 13.30
N ASP A 217 -15.45 8.17 12.46
CA ASP A 217 -15.83 8.54 11.10
C ASP A 217 -15.93 7.30 10.22
N CYS A 218 -15.05 6.32 10.42
CA CYS A 218 -15.11 5.03 9.76
C CYS A 218 -16.32 4.22 10.22
N GLU A 219 -16.64 4.22 11.52
CA GLU A 219 -17.84 3.58 12.05
C GLU A 219 -19.12 4.19 11.47
N ARG A 220 -19.21 5.54 11.41
CA ARG A 220 -20.33 6.24 10.77
C ARG A 220 -20.44 5.94 9.28
N TRP A 221 -19.32 5.89 8.58
CA TRP A 221 -19.28 5.50 7.18
C TRP A 221 -19.76 4.05 6.98
N MET A 222 -19.32 3.10 7.81
CA MET A 222 -19.78 1.72 7.79
C MET A 222 -21.30 1.62 8.02
N ALA A 223 -21.86 2.40 8.95
CA ALA A 223 -23.29 2.44 9.20
C ALA A 223 -24.08 2.99 7.98
N ARG A 224 -23.59 4.07 7.33
CA ARG A 224 -24.24 4.65 6.14
C ARG A 224 -24.22 3.71 4.95
N ARG A 225 -23.13 2.97 4.75
CA ARG A 225 -23.05 2.04 3.61
C ARG A 225 -23.96 0.81 3.77
N ALA A 226 -24.27 0.38 4.99
CA ALA A 226 -25.25 -0.66 5.30
C ALA A 226 -25.17 -1.89 4.37
N GLY A 227 -23.95 -2.36 4.05
CA GLY A 227 -23.72 -3.50 3.16
C GLY A 227 -23.80 -3.21 1.67
N LYS A 228 -23.89 -1.93 1.24
CA LYS A 228 -23.85 -1.55 -0.18
C LYS A 228 -22.47 -1.85 -0.80
N GLY A 229 -22.48 -2.36 -2.03
CA GLY A 229 -21.29 -2.66 -2.81
C GLY A 229 -20.48 -3.85 -2.28
N ALA A 230 -19.19 -3.89 -2.59
CA ALA A 230 -18.30 -4.96 -2.18
C ALA A 230 -18.12 -5.03 -0.66
N PRO A 231 -17.74 -6.19 -0.09
CA PRO A 231 -17.52 -6.35 1.34
C PRO A 231 -16.47 -5.39 1.89
N VAL A 232 -16.74 -4.84 3.08
CA VAL A 232 -15.77 -4.04 3.83
C VAL A 232 -15.68 -4.56 5.25
N ARG A 233 -14.46 -4.73 5.73
CA ARG A 233 -14.15 -5.04 7.12
C ARG A 233 -13.48 -3.84 7.77
N LEU A 234 -14.00 -3.37 8.88
CA LEU A 234 -13.39 -2.35 9.73
C LEU A 234 -12.82 -3.01 10.98
N VAL A 235 -11.54 -2.80 11.24
CA VAL A 235 -10.86 -3.24 12.47
C VAL A 235 -10.40 -2.01 13.23
N VAL A 236 -10.92 -1.83 14.44
CA VAL A 236 -10.54 -0.75 15.35
C VAL A 236 -9.66 -1.34 16.44
N TYR A 237 -8.44 -0.80 16.61
CA TYR A 237 -7.49 -1.26 17.62
C TYR A 237 -7.63 -0.42 18.89
N PRO A 238 -8.08 -1.03 20.02
CA PRO A 238 -8.28 -0.32 21.27
C PRO A 238 -6.98 0.34 21.76
N GLY A 239 -7.06 1.60 22.19
CA GLY A 239 -5.93 2.34 22.74
C GLY A 239 -4.86 2.78 21.74
N ALA A 240 -4.93 2.37 20.47
CA ALA A 240 -3.95 2.72 19.45
C ALA A 240 -4.23 4.11 18.84
N TYR A 241 -3.15 4.82 18.51
CA TYR A 241 -3.16 6.15 17.88
C TYR A 241 -2.91 6.09 16.36
N HIS A 242 -2.86 7.24 15.71
CA HIS A 242 -2.43 7.35 14.31
C HIS A 242 -1.02 6.80 14.11
N ALA A 243 -0.76 6.14 12.99
CA ALA A 243 0.53 5.51 12.64
C ALA A 243 1.02 4.49 13.69
N PHE A 244 0.11 3.73 14.30
CA PHE A 244 0.39 2.73 15.34
C PHE A 244 1.36 1.63 14.88
N ASP A 245 1.54 1.42 13.60
CA ASP A 245 2.44 0.40 13.02
C ASP A 245 3.87 0.92 12.72
N VAL A 246 4.15 2.21 13.00
CA VAL A 246 5.45 2.84 12.75
C VAL A 246 6.34 2.75 13.98
N ALA A 247 7.24 1.75 14.02
CA ALA A 247 8.09 1.46 15.18
C ALA A 247 9.01 2.61 15.61
N ALA A 248 9.29 3.58 14.74
CA ALA A 248 10.07 4.78 15.10
C ALA A 248 9.31 5.74 16.04
N LEU A 249 7.99 5.55 16.21
CA LEU A 249 7.12 6.40 17.04
C LEU A 249 6.87 5.82 18.44
N ARG A 250 7.80 5.03 19.00
CA ARG A 250 7.62 4.38 20.33
C ARG A 250 7.33 5.38 21.45
N ASP A 251 8.02 6.51 21.44
CA ASP A 251 7.86 7.54 22.46
C ASP A 251 6.66 8.47 22.18
N GLY A 252 6.04 8.30 21.00
CA GLY A 252 5.00 9.18 20.51
C GLY A 252 5.52 10.54 20.05
N VAL A 253 4.78 11.20 19.18
CA VAL A 253 5.08 12.54 18.68
C VAL A 253 3.79 13.28 18.32
N ARG A 254 3.78 14.61 18.49
CA ARG A 254 2.70 15.45 17.97
C ARG A 254 3.11 16.05 16.62
N ILE A 255 2.30 15.83 15.61
CA ILE A 255 2.46 16.40 14.27
C ILE A 255 1.15 17.14 13.94
N PHE A 256 1.21 18.43 13.64
CA PHE A 256 0.05 19.31 13.40
C PHE A 256 -1.03 19.21 14.50
N GLY A 257 -0.60 19.01 15.75
CA GLY A 257 -1.51 18.90 16.90
C GLY A 257 -2.04 17.50 17.18
N HIS A 258 -1.89 16.55 16.26
CA HIS A 258 -2.34 15.16 16.38
C HIS A 258 -1.28 14.28 17.04
N TRP A 259 -1.72 13.27 17.80
CA TRP A 259 -0.84 12.35 18.48
C TRP A 259 -0.59 11.08 17.65
N LEU A 260 0.67 10.83 17.31
CA LEU A 260 1.12 9.64 16.62
C LEU A 260 1.95 8.79 17.58
N LYS A 261 1.63 7.50 17.70
CA LYS A 261 2.36 6.63 18.61
C LYS A 261 2.32 5.17 18.14
N TYR A 262 3.48 4.52 18.21
CA TYR A 262 3.58 3.09 17.96
C TYR A 262 2.89 2.27 19.04
N ASP A 263 2.15 1.26 18.63
CA ASP A 263 1.54 0.25 19.47
C ASP A 263 1.91 -1.13 18.93
N SER A 264 2.65 -1.91 19.72
CA SER A 264 3.19 -3.20 19.26
C SER A 264 2.12 -4.25 19.01
N ASP A 265 1.06 -4.28 19.82
CA ASP A 265 -0.04 -5.25 19.67
C ASP A 265 -0.86 -4.91 18.42
N ALA A 266 -1.28 -3.65 18.28
CA ALA A 266 -2.00 -3.19 17.10
C ALA A 266 -1.18 -3.40 15.82
N ALA A 267 0.13 -3.09 15.86
CA ALA A 267 1.03 -3.28 14.73
C ALA A 267 1.13 -4.75 14.29
N GLN A 268 1.33 -5.67 15.24
CA GLN A 268 1.42 -7.11 14.94
C GLN A 268 0.10 -7.66 14.42
N ARG A 269 -1.01 -7.35 15.10
CA ARG A 269 -2.35 -7.78 14.69
C ARG A 269 -2.73 -7.24 13.31
N SER A 270 -2.39 -5.99 13.02
CA SER A 270 -2.69 -5.39 11.70
C SER A 270 -1.95 -6.07 10.55
N VAL A 271 -0.72 -6.55 10.79
CA VAL A 271 0.04 -7.33 9.80
C VAL A 271 -0.65 -8.67 9.53
N LEU A 272 -1.11 -9.38 10.57
CA LEU A 272 -1.85 -10.64 10.41
C LEU A 272 -3.18 -10.42 9.70
N GLU A 273 -3.94 -9.39 10.07
CA GLU A 273 -5.20 -9.03 9.42
C GLU A 273 -5.03 -8.69 7.93
N MET A 274 -3.96 -7.97 7.58
CA MET A 274 -3.59 -7.68 6.20
C MET A 274 -3.20 -8.95 5.43
N HIS A 275 -2.37 -9.81 6.04
CA HIS A 275 -1.95 -11.08 5.44
C HIS A 275 -3.15 -11.95 5.10
N ASP A 276 -4.01 -12.23 6.07
CA ASP A 276 -5.16 -13.12 5.91
C ASP A 276 -6.16 -12.58 4.90
N PHE A 277 -6.35 -11.25 4.90
CA PHE A 277 -7.21 -10.59 3.94
C PHE A 277 -6.65 -10.69 2.51
N LEU A 278 -5.38 -10.36 2.30
CA LEU A 278 -4.74 -10.48 0.98
C LEU A 278 -4.69 -11.93 0.49
N ALA A 279 -4.38 -12.88 1.37
CA ALA A 279 -4.39 -14.31 1.03
C ALA A 279 -5.78 -14.77 0.57
N THR A 280 -6.85 -14.29 1.22
CA THR A 280 -8.23 -14.61 0.84
C THR A 280 -8.61 -14.01 -0.52
N GLU A 281 -8.25 -12.75 -0.76
CA GLU A 281 -8.74 -12.01 -1.94
C GLU A 281 -7.88 -12.23 -3.20
N LEU A 282 -6.59 -12.51 -3.05
CA LEU A 282 -5.67 -12.70 -4.17
C LEU A 282 -5.46 -14.17 -4.58
N THR A 283 -6.16 -15.13 -3.96
CA THR A 283 -6.12 -16.55 -4.35
C THR A 283 -7.34 -17.01 -5.14
N LYS A 284 -8.31 -16.13 -5.36
CA LYS A 284 -9.56 -16.40 -6.10
C LYS A 284 -9.37 -16.49 -7.59
#